data_9771d6e84214cf30f2392b7f4f141ead
#
_entry.id   9771d6e84214cf30f2392b7f4f141ead
#
_cell.length_a   1.000
_cell.length_b   1.000
_cell.length_c   1.000
_cell.angle_alpha   90.00
_cell.angle_beta   90.00
_cell.angle_gamma   90.00
#
_symmetry.space_group_name_H-M   'P 1'
#
loop_
_entity.id
_entity.type
_entity.pdbx_description
1 polymer ?
#
loop_
_entity_poly.entity_id
_entity_poly.type
_entity_poly.pdbx_seq_one_letter_code
_entity_poly.pdbx_strand_id
1 'polypeptide(L)'
;WFEEQNLIPGSNIEISATKHPGTMIISAEKKRSNKEWIKTVLVGADGGLVFALLRQPIYAGFNERMAIAIPDQEGLDKIWQDRSGRNIQLKSDVFRMMNELSKLNSQHHVHFVDLYAAINVIRRTPPMELLEALSTNPEIIHVGDHYYHLADQGKE
;
A
#
# COMPACT_ATOMS: atom_id res chain seq x y z
N TRP A 1 8.88 -18.61 -4.65
CA TRP A 1 8.52 -19.16 -3.33
C TRP A 1 7.14 -18.64 -2.87
N PHE A 2 6.83 -17.36 -2.97
CA PHE A 2 5.52 -16.81 -2.56
C PHE A 2 4.36 -17.46 -3.31
N GLU A 3 4.47 -17.62 -4.63
CA GLU A 3 3.48 -18.29 -5.46
C GLU A 3 3.38 -19.78 -5.15
N GLU A 4 4.52 -20.47 -5.00
CA GLU A 4 4.58 -21.90 -4.63
C GLU A 4 3.91 -22.16 -3.28
N GLN A 5 3.98 -21.24 -2.35
CA GLN A 5 3.32 -21.33 -1.04
C GLN A 5 1.86 -20.85 -1.07
N ASN A 6 1.35 -20.40 -2.23
CA ASN A 6 -0.01 -19.84 -2.39
C ASN A 6 -0.33 -18.77 -1.35
N LEU A 7 0.61 -17.83 -1.11
CA LEU A 7 0.43 -16.77 -0.15
C LEU A 7 -0.62 -15.78 -0.66
N ILE A 8 -1.46 -15.31 0.27
CA ILE A 8 -2.50 -14.30 0.01
C ILE A 8 -2.29 -13.11 0.96
N PRO A 9 -2.91 -11.96 0.70
CA PRO A 9 -2.82 -10.82 1.63
C PRO A 9 -3.10 -11.24 3.07
N GLY A 10 -2.29 -10.77 4.01
CA GLY A 10 -2.37 -11.15 5.42
C GLY A 10 -1.71 -12.48 5.80
N SER A 11 -1.08 -13.17 4.86
CA SER A 11 -0.28 -14.37 5.19
C SER A 11 0.86 -14.03 6.15
N ASN A 12 1.02 -14.81 7.20
CA ASN A 12 2.15 -14.71 8.10
C ASN A 12 3.30 -15.58 7.59
N ILE A 13 4.48 -15.01 7.66
CA ILE A 13 5.74 -15.70 7.36
C ILE A 13 6.56 -15.73 8.65
N GLU A 14 6.95 -16.91 9.05
CA GLU A 14 7.90 -17.13 10.15
C GLU A 14 9.32 -17.21 9.59
N ILE A 15 10.23 -16.48 10.18
CA ILE A 15 11.65 -16.53 9.87
C ILE A 15 12.40 -16.93 11.14
N SER A 16 13.00 -18.09 11.12
CA SER A 16 13.73 -18.67 12.27
C SER A 16 15.20 -18.81 11.97
N ALA A 17 16.06 -18.49 12.95
CA ALA A 17 17.49 -18.77 12.85
C ALA A 17 17.77 -20.27 12.94
N THR A 18 18.76 -20.76 12.20
CA THR A 18 19.25 -22.12 12.32
C THR A 18 20.49 -22.20 13.24
N LYS A 19 20.94 -23.43 13.52
CA LYS A 19 22.21 -23.66 14.23
C LYS A 19 23.44 -23.24 13.41
N HIS A 20 23.27 -23.04 12.10
CA HIS A 20 24.36 -22.61 11.22
C HIS A 20 24.32 -21.10 11.04
N PRO A 21 25.40 -20.38 11.39
CA PRO A 21 25.46 -18.92 11.20
C PRO A 21 25.15 -18.51 9.75
N GLY A 22 24.33 -17.47 9.60
CA GLY A 22 23.94 -16.94 8.28
C GLY A 22 22.86 -17.74 7.55
N THR A 23 22.32 -18.82 8.14
CA THR A 23 21.24 -19.63 7.56
C THR A 23 19.93 -19.38 8.33
N MET A 24 18.84 -19.14 7.60
CA MET A 24 17.50 -18.96 8.15
C MET A 24 16.52 -19.94 7.52
N ILE A 25 15.50 -20.34 8.27
CA ILE A 25 14.36 -21.08 7.76
C ILE A 25 13.22 -20.09 7.58
N ILE A 26 12.60 -20.13 6.42
CA ILE A 26 11.40 -19.36 6.10
C ILE A 26 10.25 -20.32 5.93
N SER A 27 9.17 -20.14 6.67
CA SER A 27 7.95 -20.94 6.57
C SER A 27 6.71 -20.05 6.50
N ALA A 28 5.69 -20.54 5.79
CA ALA A 28 4.39 -19.89 5.73
C ALA A 28 3.43 -20.54 6.72
N GLU A 29 2.83 -19.74 7.59
CA GLU A 29 1.79 -20.22 8.50
C GLU A 29 0.46 -20.29 7.75
N LYS A 30 -0.13 -21.48 7.65
CA LYS A 30 -1.45 -21.66 7.04
C LYS A 30 -2.55 -21.33 8.04
N LYS A 31 -3.32 -20.28 7.77
CA LYS A 31 -4.50 -19.89 8.56
C LYS A 31 -5.77 -19.97 7.72
N ARG A 32 -6.91 -19.90 8.40
CA ARG A 32 -8.21 -19.83 7.73
C ARG A 32 -8.32 -18.51 6.97
N SER A 33 -8.62 -18.59 5.67
CA SER A 33 -8.88 -17.43 4.84
C SER A 33 -10.36 -17.04 4.86
N ASN A 34 -10.63 -15.74 4.78
CA ASN A 34 -11.94 -15.15 4.56
C ASN A 34 -11.94 -14.34 3.27
N LYS A 35 -13.12 -14.10 2.68
CA LYS A 35 -13.27 -13.14 1.58
C LYS A 35 -13.72 -11.80 2.14
N GLU A 36 -12.86 -10.81 2.06
CA GLU A 36 -13.10 -9.45 2.54
C GLU A 36 -12.94 -8.42 1.44
N TRP A 37 -13.56 -7.26 1.63
CA TRP A 37 -13.36 -6.12 0.75
C TRP A 37 -12.04 -5.43 1.13
N ILE A 38 -11.06 -5.53 0.27
CA ILE A 38 -9.75 -4.91 0.48
C ILE A 38 -9.35 -4.01 -0.68
N LYS A 39 -8.48 -3.07 -0.38
CA LYS A 39 -7.85 -2.24 -1.40
C LYS A 39 -7.11 -3.13 -2.38
N THR A 40 -7.43 -2.97 -3.65
CA THR A 40 -6.78 -3.69 -4.76
C THR A 40 -6.18 -2.65 -5.68
N VAL A 41 -4.89 -2.79 -5.97
CA VAL A 41 -4.22 -1.92 -6.93
C VAL A 41 -4.34 -2.52 -8.32
N LEU A 42 -4.76 -1.69 -9.26
CA LEU A 42 -4.88 -2.01 -10.68
C LEU A 42 -3.93 -1.11 -11.47
N VAL A 43 -3.32 -1.66 -12.50
CA VAL A 43 -2.49 -0.89 -13.45
C VAL A 43 -3.37 -0.49 -14.62
N GLY A 44 -3.56 0.81 -14.81
CA GLY A 44 -4.32 1.36 -15.93
C GLY A 44 -3.58 1.22 -17.25
N ALA A 45 -4.30 1.34 -18.35
CA ALA A 45 -3.73 1.28 -19.71
C ALA A 45 -2.68 2.38 -19.98
N ASP A 46 -2.75 3.49 -19.25
CA ASP A 46 -1.79 4.60 -19.26
C ASP A 46 -0.56 4.37 -18.35
N GLY A 47 -0.45 3.20 -17.74
CA GLY A 47 0.58 2.89 -16.74
C GLY A 47 0.34 3.55 -15.39
N GLY A 48 -0.83 4.16 -15.17
CA GLY A 48 -1.22 4.73 -13.89
C GLY A 48 -1.70 3.67 -12.90
N LEU A 49 -1.57 3.95 -11.59
CA LEU A 49 -2.16 3.11 -10.55
C LEU A 49 -3.55 3.63 -10.20
N VAL A 50 -4.48 2.71 -10.09
CA VAL A 50 -5.86 2.95 -9.62
C VAL A 50 -6.14 2.02 -8.46
N PHE A 51 -6.77 2.52 -7.40
CA PHE A 51 -7.22 1.71 -6.29
C PHE A 51 -8.71 1.45 -6.37
N ALA A 52 -9.11 0.21 -6.10
CA ALA A 52 -10.50 -0.20 -5.98
C ALA A 52 -10.70 -1.07 -4.73
N LEU A 53 -11.91 -1.06 -4.16
CA LEU A 53 -12.29 -2.03 -3.15
C LEU A 53 -12.86 -3.26 -3.87
N LEU A 54 -12.13 -4.35 -3.82
CA LEU A 54 -12.54 -5.62 -4.41
C LEU A 54 -12.58 -6.72 -3.35
N ARG A 55 -13.46 -7.69 -3.56
CA ARG A 55 -13.58 -8.82 -2.65
C ARG A 55 -12.48 -9.84 -2.93
N GLN A 56 -11.54 -9.96 -2.02
CA GLN A 56 -10.36 -10.82 -2.14
C GLN A 56 -10.26 -11.79 -0.96
N PRO A 57 -9.67 -12.99 -1.15
CA PRO A 57 -9.32 -13.85 -0.04
C PRO A 57 -8.17 -13.22 0.76
N ILE A 58 -8.36 -13.13 2.08
CA ILE A 58 -7.32 -12.72 3.03
C ILE A 58 -7.28 -13.70 4.21
N TYR A 59 -6.18 -13.75 4.95
CA TYR A 59 -6.15 -14.51 6.18
C TYR A 59 -6.85 -13.75 7.31
N ALA A 60 -7.65 -14.48 8.10
CA ALA A 60 -8.37 -13.92 9.23
C ALA A 60 -7.42 -13.28 10.26
N GLY A 61 -7.83 -12.16 10.86
CA GLY A 61 -7.09 -11.44 11.89
C GLY A 61 -6.01 -10.49 11.39
N PHE A 62 -5.90 -10.32 10.06
CA PHE A 62 -4.99 -9.34 9.50
C PHE A 62 -5.54 -7.90 9.61
N ASN A 63 -4.64 -6.92 9.74
CA ASN A 63 -5.03 -5.51 9.70
C ASN A 63 -5.40 -5.11 8.26
N GLU A 64 -6.69 -4.98 7.99
CA GLU A 64 -7.24 -4.68 6.65
C GLU A 64 -6.70 -3.38 6.05
N ARG A 65 -6.35 -2.37 6.89
CA ARG A 65 -5.77 -1.12 6.41
C ARG A 65 -4.38 -1.31 5.78
N MET A 66 -3.63 -2.30 6.23
CA MET A 66 -2.33 -2.65 5.66
C MET A 66 -2.45 -3.55 4.42
N ALA A 67 -3.61 -4.20 4.23
CA ALA A 67 -3.79 -5.13 3.13
C ALA A 67 -4.01 -4.41 1.80
N ILE A 68 -3.19 -4.75 0.82
CA ILE A 68 -3.38 -4.34 -0.57
C ILE A 68 -3.17 -5.58 -1.45
N ALA A 69 -4.18 -5.92 -2.26
CA ALA A 69 -4.05 -6.96 -3.26
C ALA A 69 -3.43 -6.39 -4.54
N ILE A 70 -2.53 -7.13 -5.14
CA ILE A 70 -1.81 -6.76 -6.36
C ILE A 70 -1.96 -7.89 -7.38
N PRO A 71 -3.07 -7.93 -8.14
CA PRO A 71 -3.32 -8.99 -9.11
C PRO A 71 -2.42 -8.91 -10.35
N ASP A 72 -1.98 -7.70 -10.73
CA ASP A 72 -1.09 -7.47 -11.87
C ASP A 72 0.33 -7.14 -11.37
N GLN A 73 1.06 -8.17 -10.97
CA GLN A 73 2.44 -8.03 -10.49
C GLN A 73 3.38 -7.59 -11.60
N GLU A 74 3.21 -8.12 -12.81
CA GLU A 74 4.07 -7.76 -13.96
C GLU A 74 3.91 -6.28 -14.34
N GLY A 75 2.69 -5.75 -14.33
CA GLY A 75 2.41 -4.34 -14.57
C GLY A 75 3.05 -3.47 -13.50
N LEU A 76 2.98 -3.88 -12.22
CA LEU A 76 3.64 -3.17 -11.14
C LEU A 76 5.17 -3.19 -11.26
N ASP A 77 5.75 -4.33 -11.62
CA ASP A 77 7.21 -4.45 -11.84
C ASP A 77 7.69 -3.51 -12.94
N LYS A 78 6.94 -3.34 -14.03
CA LYS A 78 7.23 -2.34 -15.05
C LYS A 78 7.24 -0.92 -14.49
N ILE A 79 6.27 -0.58 -13.65
CA ILE A 79 6.23 0.73 -12.96
C ILE A 79 7.49 0.92 -12.10
N TRP A 80 7.91 -0.09 -11.35
CA TRP A 80 9.14 -0.03 -10.56
C TRP A 80 10.38 0.18 -11.44
N GLN A 81 10.48 -0.52 -12.57
CA GLN A 81 11.57 -0.39 -13.52
C GLN A 81 11.61 1.02 -14.14
N ASP A 82 10.46 1.53 -14.57
CA ASP A 82 10.34 2.87 -15.16
C ASP A 82 10.68 3.99 -14.17
N ARG A 83 10.48 3.75 -12.88
CA ARG A 83 10.81 4.69 -11.80
C ARG A 83 12.26 4.59 -11.36
N SER A 84 12.92 3.47 -11.66
CA SER A 84 14.32 3.24 -11.30
C SER A 84 15.24 4.29 -11.92
N GLY A 85 16.10 4.89 -11.08
CA GLY A 85 17.01 5.96 -11.51
C GLY A 85 16.36 7.34 -11.73
N ARG A 86 15.03 7.48 -11.57
CA ARG A 86 14.36 8.78 -11.62
C ARG A 86 14.29 9.41 -10.23
N ASN A 87 14.57 10.70 -10.16
CA ASN A 87 14.39 11.47 -8.91
C ASN A 87 12.94 11.89 -8.74
N ILE A 88 12.08 10.96 -8.32
CA ILE A 88 10.66 11.24 -8.06
C ILE A 88 10.50 11.64 -6.60
N GLN A 89 10.00 12.83 -6.37
CA GLN A 89 9.79 13.34 -5.03
C GLN A 89 8.64 12.61 -4.31
N LEU A 90 8.83 12.32 -3.02
CA LEU A 90 7.81 11.69 -2.18
C LEU A 90 6.50 12.49 -2.18
N LYS A 91 6.57 13.82 -2.15
CA LYS A 91 5.40 14.70 -2.20
C LYS A 91 4.48 14.37 -3.40
N SER A 92 5.03 14.15 -4.58
CA SER A 92 4.25 13.81 -5.78
C SER A 92 3.53 12.48 -5.64
N ASP A 93 4.19 11.48 -5.05
CA ASP A 93 3.59 10.17 -4.80
C ASP A 93 2.49 10.27 -3.73
N VAL A 94 2.71 11.05 -2.67
CA VAL A 94 1.71 11.30 -1.63
C VAL A 94 0.44 11.88 -2.22
N PHE A 95 0.55 12.94 -3.02
CA PHE A 95 -0.61 13.54 -3.69
C PHE A 95 -1.38 12.56 -4.55
N ARG A 96 -0.64 11.82 -5.38
CA ARG A 96 -1.24 10.82 -6.26
C ARG A 96 -1.99 9.76 -5.48
N MET A 97 -1.36 9.19 -4.44
CA MET A 97 -1.97 8.13 -3.64
C MET A 97 -3.16 8.65 -2.82
N MET A 98 -3.07 9.87 -2.29
CA MET A 98 -4.20 10.50 -1.60
C MET A 98 -5.38 10.70 -2.54
N ASN A 99 -5.16 11.18 -3.77
CA ASN A 99 -6.20 11.33 -4.77
C ASN A 99 -6.88 9.99 -5.09
N GLU A 100 -6.12 8.92 -5.26
CA GLU A 100 -6.70 7.62 -5.56
C GLU A 100 -7.45 7.02 -4.37
N LEU A 101 -6.86 7.07 -3.17
CA LEU A 101 -7.48 6.51 -1.97
C LEU A 101 -8.72 7.29 -1.53
N SER A 102 -8.75 8.62 -1.73
CA SER A 102 -9.91 9.46 -1.40
C SER A 102 -11.18 9.09 -2.16
N LYS A 103 -11.04 8.50 -3.35
CA LYS A 103 -12.17 8.00 -4.16
C LYS A 103 -12.85 6.78 -3.55
N LEU A 104 -12.20 6.09 -2.61
CA LEU A 104 -12.73 4.85 -2.00
C LEU A 104 -13.77 5.09 -0.91
N ASN A 105 -13.95 6.33 -0.48
CA ASN A 105 -14.95 6.69 0.53
C ASN A 105 -15.60 8.04 0.23
N SER A 106 -16.81 8.23 0.75
CA SER A 106 -17.62 9.42 0.50
C SER A 106 -17.11 10.69 1.20
N GLN A 107 -16.29 10.55 2.23
CA GLN A 107 -15.72 11.68 2.98
C GLN A 107 -14.42 12.20 2.36
N HIS A 108 -13.87 11.48 1.39
CA HIS A 108 -12.57 11.77 0.77
C HIS A 108 -11.41 11.87 1.75
N HIS A 109 -11.54 11.28 2.93
CA HIS A 109 -10.48 11.21 3.94
C HIS A 109 -9.63 9.96 3.74
N VAL A 110 -8.33 10.10 3.95
CA VAL A 110 -7.36 9.02 3.83
C VAL A 110 -6.70 8.79 5.19
N HIS A 111 -6.78 7.58 5.71
CA HIS A 111 -6.09 7.25 6.95
C HIS A 111 -4.60 7.02 6.69
N PHE A 112 -3.74 7.45 7.62
CA PHE A 112 -2.28 7.31 7.51
C PHE A 112 -1.82 5.91 7.13
N VAL A 113 -2.38 4.88 7.76
CA VAL A 113 -1.99 3.48 7.50
C VAL A 113 -2.36 3.04 6.07
N ASP A 114 -3.52 3.48 5.56
CA ASP A 114 -3.92 3.22 4.18
C ASP A 114 -2.95 3.88 3.19
N LEU A 115 -2.59 5.13 3.46
CA LEU A 115 -1.63 5.88 2.64
C LEU A 115 -0.22 5.27 2.71
N TYR A 116 0.22 4.89 3.92
CA TYR A 116 1.51 4.24 4.12
C TYR A 116 1.61 2.93 3.32
N ALA A 117 0.58 2.10 3.37
CA ALA A 117 0.53 0.87 2.59
C ALA A 117 0.57 1.17 1.08
N ALA A 118 -0.21 2.14 0.60
CA ALA A 118 -0.29 2.51 -0.82
C ALA A 118 1.04 3.09 -1.35
N ILE A 119 1.71 3.96 -0.60
CA ILE A 119 3.02 4.51 -0.97
C ILE A 119 4.05 3.39 -1.12
N ASN A 120 4.02 2.41 -0.20
CA ASN A 120 4.97 1.29 -0.23
C ASN A 120 4.70 0.28 -1.36
N VAL A 121 3.59 0.41 -2.11
CA VAL A 121 3.39 -0.31 -3.37
C VAL A 121 4.38 0.15 -4.45
N ILE A 122 4.72 1.43 -4.51
CA ILE A 122 5.54 2.02 -5.60
C ILE A 122 6.91 2.53 -5.18
N ARG A 123 7.16 2.64 -3.89
CA ARG A 123 8.48 3.02 -3.34
C ARG A 123 8.60 2.58 -1.90
N ARG A 124 9.82 2.36 -1.45
CA ARG A 124 10.10 2.08 -0.03
C ARG A 124 10.19 3.40 0.72
N THR A 125 9.28 3.61 1.66
CA THR A 125 9.23 4.84 2.46
C THR A 125 9.08 4.48 3.94
N PRO A 126 9.97 4.93 4.81
CA PRO A 126 9.80 4.80 6.25
C PRO A 126 8.59 5.61 6.74
N PRO A 127 7.89 5.18 7.82
CA PRO A 127 6.70 5.88 8.30
C PRO A 127 6.98 7.32 8.74
N MET A 128 8.15 7.62 9.30
CA MET A 128 8.51 8.98 9.75
C MET A 128 8.70 9.94 8.58
N GLU A 129 9.29 9.48 7.48
CA GLU A 129 9.45 10.29 6.26
C GLU A 129 8.08 10.65 5.67
N LEU A 130 7.14 9.71 5.68
CA LEU A 130 5.77 9.97 5.25
C LEU A 130 5.06 10.97 6.17
N LEU A 131 5.18 10.83 7.49
CA LEU A 131 4.61 11.79 8.45
C LEU A 131 5.17 13.20 8.26
N GLU A 132 6.47 13.33 8.03
CA GLU A 132 7.10 14.61 7.73
C GLU A 132 6.53 15.20 6.43
N ALA A 133 6.41 14.42 5.38
CA ALA A 133 5.83 14.86 4.10
C ALA A 133 4.39 15.33 4.25
N LEU A 134 3.59 14.70 5.10
CA LEU A 134 2.22 15.11 5.41
C LEU A 134 2.16 16.41 6.23
N SER A 135 3.00 16.51 7.25
CA SER A 135 2.97 17.66 8.19
C SER A 135 3.56 18.95 7.61
N THR A 136 4.48 18.82 6.67
CA THR A 136 5.14 19.98 6.03
C THR A 136 4.42 20.49 4.78
N ASN A 137 3.39 19.79 4.33
CA ASN A 137 2.69 20.15 3.11
C ASN A 137 1.41 20.92 3.41
N PRO A 138 1.32 22.23 3.05
CA PRO A 138 0.15 23.06 3.35
C PRO A 138 -1.13 22.64 2.59
N GLU A 139 -1.00 21.85 1.54
CA GLU A 139 -2.14 21.34 0.77
C GLU A 139 -2.74 20.05 1.37
N ILE A 140 -2.18 19.56 2.49
CA ILE A 140 -2.67 18.39 3.20
C ILE A 140 -3.16 18.81 4.58
N ILE A 141 -4.42 18.53 4.84
CA ILE A 141 -5.08 18.90 6.09
C ILE A 141 -5.25 17.64 6.95
N HIS A 142 -4.77 17.71 8.19
CA HIS A 142 -5.02 16.69 9.21
C HIS A 142 -6.38 16.95 9.86
N VAL A 143 -7.26 15.96 9.87
CA VAL A 143 -8.64 16.08 10.39
C VAL A 143 -8.89 15.31 11.70
N GLY A 144 -7.84 14.80 12.32
CA GLY A 144 -7.89 14.01 13.55
C GLY A 144 -7.78 12.52 13.30
N ASP A 145 -7.53 11.74 14.36
CA ASP A 145 -7.46 10.27 14.37
C ASP A 145 -6.63 9.64 13.23
N HIS A 146 -5.52 10.31 12.87
CA HIS A 146 -4.65 9.92 11.75
C HIS A 146 -5.29 9.99 10.36
N TYR A 147 -6.38 10.75 10.20
CA TYR A 147 -6.98 11.01 8.90
C TYR A 147 -6.51 12.33 8.31
N TYR A 148 -6.36 12.32 6.99
CA TYR A 148 -5.91 13.44 6.18
C TYR A 148 -6.80 13.60 4.95
N HIS A 149 -6.91 14.81 4.44
CA HIS A 149 -7.50 15.08 3.14
C HIS A 149 -6.68 16.13 2.39
N LEU A 150 -6.82 16.18 1.08
CA LEU A 150 -6.26 17.27 0.29
C LEU A 150 -7.13 18.53 0.48
N ALA A 151 -6.48 19.67 0.68
CA ALA A 151 -7.19 20.94 0.64
C ALA A 151 -7.95 21.09 -0.68
N ASP A 152 -9.20 21.51 -0.61
CA ASP A 152 -9.96 21.81 -1.81
C ASP A 152 -9.19 22.83 -2.64
N GLN A 153 -8.69 22.42 -3.79
CA GLN A 153 -8.23 23.35 -4.80
C GLN A 153 -9.48 24.07 -5.27
N GLY A 154 -9.69 25.28 -4.71
CA GLY A 154 -10.87 26.08 -5.03
C GLY A 154 -11.13 26.03 -6.53
N LYS A 155 -12.32 25.57 -6.89
CA LYS A 155 -12.85 25.80 -8.23
C LYS A 155 -13.09 27.32 -8.31
N GLU A 156 -12.09 28.06 -8.82
CA GLU A 156 -12.34 29.36 -9.41
C GLU A 156 -13.17 29.20 -10.69
#